data_e4c28cf3464b5273e54d4b622a779b9e
#
_entry.id   e4c28cf3464b5273e54d4b622a779b9e
#
_cell.length_a   1.000
_cell.length_b   1.000
_cell.length_c   1.000
_cell.angle_alpha   90.00
_cell.angle_beta   90.00
_cell.angle_gamma   90.00
#
_symmetry.space_group_name_H-M   'P 1'
#
loop_
_entity.id
_entity.type
_entity.pdbx_description
1 polymer ?
#
loop_
_entity_poly.entity_id
_entity_poly.type
_entity_poly.pdbx_seq_one_letter_code
_entity_poly.pdbx_strand_id
1 'polypeptide(L)'
;QSYDESFVSTSTYVNVYDTYNYWAGFNYNKSFNLTDKNKLSVNAGFNANTDLSKGILNDVAYNANTTSFGPKFNVTLDFDKKLTIQPNYQYSLSKTNYKNFTVDQANYFTHKAGLMITSYMPKNVVFGSDIMYEYNSNLSSEFRKDFLLWNASLGYNFLNERLLAKVKMY
;
A
#
# COMPACT_ATOMS: atom_id res chain seq x y z
N GLN A 1 22.95 13.61 -14.19
CA GLN A 1 22.30 13.74 -15.49
C GLN A 1 22.31 15.20 -15.88
N SER A 2 22.77 15.52 -17.05
CA SER A 2 22.75 16.88 -17.63
C SER A 2 22.05 16.85 -18.98
N TYR A 3 21.51 17.98 -19.37
CA TYR A 3 20.89 18.18 -20.68
C TYR A 3 21.65 19.30 -21.40
N ASP A 4 21.98 19.11 -22.66
CA ASP A 4 22.50 20.15 -23.52
C ASP A 4 21.37 20.92 -24.24
N GLU A 5 21.73 21.94 -25.03
CA GLU A 5 20.79 22.75 -25.79
C GLU A 5 19.98 21.94 -26.84
N SER A 6 20.44 20.76 -27.19
CA SER A 6 19.76 19.83 -28.11
C SER A 6 18.84 18.85 -27.38
N PHE A 7 18.60 19.00 -26.08
CA PHE A 7 17.85 18.08 -25.23
C PHE A 7 18.45 16.66 -25.14
N VAL A 8 19.73 16.50 -25.46
CA VAL A 8 20.43 15.24 -25.31
C VAL A 8 20.77 15.04 -23.85
N SER A 9 20.28 13.94 -23.28
CA SER A 9 20.58 13.57 -21.90
C SER A 9 21.91 12.81 -21.83
N THR A 10 22.85 13.33 -21.07
CA THR A 10 24.10 12.65 -20.73
C THR A 10 24.07 12.15 -19.30
N SER A 11 24.33 10.88 -19.09
CA SER A 11 24.39 10.25 -17.76
C SER A 11 25.80 9.73 -17.50
N THR A 12 26.37 10.10 -16.37
CA THR A 12 27.66 9.61 -15.92
C THR A 12 27.51 8.98 -14.54
N TYR A 13 28.17 7.86 -14.31
CA TYR A 13 28.21 7.21 -13.00
C TYR A 13 29.28 7.86 -12.13
N VAL A 14 28.89 8.30 -10.95
CA VAL A 14 29.80 8.88 -9.95
C VAL A 14 29.66 8.11 -8.65
N ASN A 15 30.76 7.81 -8.00
CA ASN A 15 30.73 7.24 -6.67
C ASN A 15 30.29 8.31 -5.66
N VAL A 16 29.21 8.04 -4.95
CA VAL A 16 28.73 8.88 -3.85
C VAL A 16 28.98 8.17 -2.54
N TYR A 17 29.56 8.90 -1.58
CA TYR A 17 29.87 8.40 -0.25
C TYR A 17 28.91 8.99 0.78
N ASP A 18 28.90 8.42 1.99
CA ASP A 18 28.08 8.87 3.13
C ASP A 18 26.58 8.87 2.83
N THR A 19 26.09 7.85 2.12
CA THR A 19 24.67 7.54 2.01
C THR A 19 24.29 6.54 3.08
N TYR A 20 23.03 6.60 3.55
CA TYR A 20 22.52 5.64 4.53
C TYR A 20 21.04 5.37 4.30
N ASN A 21 20.62 4.19 4.71
CA ASN A 21 19.22 3.82 4.86
C ASN A 21 19.04 3.14 6.21
N TYR A 22 18.14 3.67 7.03
CA TYR A 22 17.72 3.07 8.30
C TYR A 22 16.28 2.71 8.21
N TRP A 23 15.98 1.52 8.66
CA TRP A 23 14.62 1.00 8.69
C TRP A 23 14.28 0.47 10.09
N ALA A 24 13.07 0.75 10.54
CA ALA A 24 12.49 0.20 11.76
C ALA A 24 11.03 -0.16 11.53
N GLY A 25 10.58 -1.24 12.15
CA GLY A 25 9.20 -1.66 12.06
C GLY A 25 8.75 -2.47 13.26
N PHE A 26 7.46 -2.39 13.53
CA PHE A 26 6.79 -3.14 14.57
C PHE A 26 5.48 -3.70 14.04
N ASN A 27 5.17 -4.94 14.42
CA ASN A 27 3.90 -5.60 14.14
C ASN A 27 3.40 -6.32 15.39
N TYR A 28 2.14 -6.09 15.70
CA TYR A 28 1.42 -6.77 16.76
C TYR A 28 0.26 -7.55 16.14
N ASN A 29 0.18 -8.83 16.47
CA ASN A 29 -0.89 -9.71 16.02
C ASN A 29 -1.56 -10.34 17.24
N LYS A 30 -2.86 -10.30 17.31
CA LYS A 30 -3.64 -11.00 18.33
C LYS A 30 -4.94 -11.54 17.77
N SER A 31 -5.24 -12.78 18.12
CA SER A 31 -6.52 -13.41 17.80
C SER A 31 -7.30 -13.69 19.07
N PHE A 32 -8.60 -13.50 18.97
CA PHE A 32 -9.56 -13.72 20.04
C PHE A 32 -10.64 -14.68 19.53
N ASN A 33 -10.97 -15.67 20.31
CA ASN A 33 -12.17 -16.47 20.09
C ASN A 33 -13.36 -15.71 20.68
N LEU A 34 -14.24 -15.21 19.84
CA LEU A 34 -15.48 -14.55 20.27
C LEU A 34 -16.50 -15.59 20.74
N THR A 35 -16.52 -16.73 20.05
CA THR A 35 -17.28 -17.94 20.38
C THR A 35 -16.49 -19.15 19.91
N ASP A 36 -16.98 -20.37 20.11
CA ASP A 36 -16.35 -21.60 19.61
C ASP A 36 -16.18 -21.61 18.08
N LYS A 37 -16.96 -20.81 17.36
CA LYS A 37 -16.99 -20.78 15.89
C LYS A 37 -16.54 -19.46 15.30
N ASN A 38 -16.54 -18.37 16.07
CA ASN A 38 -16.25 -17.05 15.56
C ASN A 38 -14.92 -16.53 16.13
N LYS A 39 -14.10 -15.96 15.24
CA LYS A 39 -12.80 -15.42 15.59
C LYS A 39 -12.66 -13.98 15.16
N LEU A 40 -12.00 -13.19 15.97
CA LEU A 40 -11.49 -11.86 15.65
C LEU A 40 -9.97 -11.91 15.66
N SER A 41 -9.34 -11.52 14.57
CA SER A 41 -7.88 -11.31 14.52
C SER A 41 -7.59 -9.86 14.23
N VAL A 42 -6.68 -9.27 14.99
CA VAL A 42 -6.24 -7.88 14.84
C VAL A 42 -4.75 -7.89 14.55
N ASN A 43 -4.37 -7.20 13.49
CA ASN A 43 -2.99 -6.89 13.17
C ASN A 43 -2.83 -5.37 13.16
N ALA A 44 -1.93 -4.85 13.98
CA ALA A 44 -1.56 -3.45 14.01
C ALA A 44 -0.05 -3.31 13.94
N GLY A 45 0.44 -2.37 13.16
CA GLY A 45 1.86 -2.17 13.04
C GLY A 45 2.23 -0.84 12.42
N PHE A 46 3.50 -0.57 12.36
CA PHE A 46 4.06 0.53 11.61
C PHE A 46 5.42 0.16 11.04
N ASN A 47 5.83 0.89 10.02
CA ASN A 47 7.18 0.94 9.52
C ASN A 47 7.63 2.40 9.43
N ALA A 48 8.89 2.61 9.73
CA ALA A 48 9.57 3.89 9.58
C ALA A 48 10.86 3.67 8.81
N ASN A 49 11.18 4.59 7.93
CA ASN A 49 12.39 4.56 7.12
C ASN A 49 12.99 5.96 7.04
N THR A 50 14.31 6.07 7.09
CA THR A 50 15.02 7.29 6.72
C THR A 50 16.15 6.95 5.78
N ASP A 51 16.22 7.69 4.68
CA ASP A 51 17.17 7.47 3.59
C ASP A 51 17.87 8.80 3.26
N LEU A 52 19.19 8.77 3.20
CA LEU A 52 19.98 9.86 2.64
C LEU A 52 20.55 9.44 1.31
N SER A 53 20.02 9.99 0.25
CA SER A 53 20.55 9.87 -1.11
C SER A 53 21.28 11.16 -1.52
N LYS A 54 22.28 10.99 -2.35
CA LYS A 54 23.07 12.09 -2.92
C LYS A 54 23.18 11.90 -4.42
N GLY A 55 23.28 12.99 -5.14
CA GLY A 55 23.44 12.95 -6.58
C GLY A 55 23.95 14.27 -7.12
N ILE A 56 24.13 14.30 -8.43
CA ILE A 56 24.51 15.50 -9.19
C ILE A 56 23.45 15.67 -10.29
N LEU A 57 22.88 16.85 -10.37
CA LEU A 57 21.94 17.23 -11.41
C LEU A 57 22.38 18.59 -12.00
N ASN A 58 22.64 18.64 -13.30
CA ASN A 58 23.16 19.81 -13.99
C ASN A 58 24.40 20.41 -13.27
N ASP A 59 25.36 19.54 -12.97
CA ASP A 59 26.61 19.85 -12.26
C ASP A 59 26.46 20.40 -10.82
N VAL A 60 25.25 20.40 -10.28
CA VAL A 60 24.97 20.78 -8.90
C VAL A 60 24.77 19.52 -8.05
N ALA A 61 25.64 19.36 -7.05
CA ALA A 61 25.48 18.28 -6.07
C ALA A 61 24.29 18.56 -5.15
N TYR A 62 23.44 17.55 -4.95
CA TYR A 62 22.31 17.62 -4.03
C TYR A 62 22.29 16.47 -3.04
N ASN A 63 21.68 16.72 -1.90
CA ASN A 63 21.32 15.69 -0.93
C ASN A 63 19.79 15.66 -0.79
N ALA A 64 19.23 14.47 -0.73
CA ALA A 64 17.82 14.26 -0.43
C ALA A 64 17.71 13.35 0.80
N ASN A 65 17.21 13.90 1.90
CA ASN A 65 16.94 13.14 3.12
C ASN A 65 15.45 12.88 3.19
N THR A 66 15.04 11.63 2.93
CA THR A 66 13.66 11.20 2.94
C THR A 66 13.37 10.44 4.23
N THR A 67 12.35 10.87 4.96
CA THR A 67 11.80 10.15 6.11
C THR A 67 10.38 9.73 5.80
N SER A 68 10.08 8.46 6.01
CA SER A 68 8.75 7.90 5.82
C SER A 68 8.26 7.22 7.09
N PHE A 69 6.95 7.33 7.35
CA PHE A 69 6.27 6.68 8.46
C PHE A 69 4.93 6.12 7.97
N GLY A 70 4.68 4.84 8.25
CA GLY A 70 3.51 4.13 7.71
C GLY A 70 2.84 3.22 8.75
N PRO A 71 1.86 3.71 9.52
CA PRO A 71 1.02 2.86 10.33
C PRO A 71 0.05 2.05 9.46
N LYS A 72 -0.21 0.81 9.87
CA LYS A 72 -1.14 -0.10 9.23
C LYS A 72 -2.00 -0.83 10.26
N PHE A 73 -3.24 -1.11 9.88
CA PHE A 73 -4.20 -1.79 10.72
C PHE A 73 -5.05 -2.73 9.86
N ASN A 74 -5.17 -3.99 10.27
CA ASN A 74 -6.00 -4.99 9.62
C ASN A 74 -6.81 -5.73 10.69
N VAL A 75 -8.06 -5.97 10.37
CA VAL A 75 -8.94 -6.80 11.20
C VAL A 75 -9.47 -7.94 10.34
N THR A 76 -9.55 -9.13 10.90
CA THR A 76 -10.24 -10.26 10.30
C THR A 76 -11.32 -10.74 11.25
N LEU A 77 -12.55 -10.68 10.79
CA LEU A 77 -13.72 -11.25 11.46
C LEU A 77 -14.10 -12.52 10.70
N ASP A 78 -14.03 -13.66 11.36
CA ASP A 78 -14.38 -14.96 10.81
C ASP A 78 -15.62 -15.48 11.55
N PHE A 79 -16.68 -15.72 10.82
CA PHE A 79 -17.96 -16.22 11.32
C PHE A 79 -18.17 -17.66 10.82
N ASP A 80 -17.87 -18.64 11.67
CA ASP A 80 -18.10 -20.08 11.44
C ASP A 80 -17.46 -20.58 10.11
N LYS A 81 -16.38 -19.95 9.65
CA LYS A 81 -15.75 -20.20 8.34
C LYS A 81 -16.69 -20.01 7.14
N LYS A 82 -17.87 -19.45 7.36
CA LYS A 82 -18.87 -19.20 6.34
C LYS A 82 -18.85 -17.77 5.81
N LEU A 83 -18.44 -16.84 6.66
CA LEU A 83 -18.31 -15.43 6.30
C LEU A 83 -17.04 -14.88 6.92
N THR A 84 -16.20 -14.29 6.08
CA THR A 84 -15.01 -13.56 6.52
C THR A 84 -15.10 -12.11 6.06
N ILE A 85 -14.90 -11.17 6.98
CA ILE A 85 -14.87 -9.74 6.72
C ILE A 85 -13.51 -9.19 7.15
N GLN A 86 -12.82 -8.49 6.24
CA GLN A 86 -11.45 -8.01 6.47
C GLN A 86 -11.33 -6.54 6.10
N PRO A 87 -11.69 -5.61 7.00
CA PRO A 87 -11.31 -4.21 6.85
C PRO A 87 -9.81 -4.03 7.08
N ASN A 88 -9.21 -3.19 6.27
CA ASN A 88 -7.82 -2.80 6.42
C ASN A 88 -7.64 -1.30 6.17
N TYR A 89 -6.64 -0.73 6.80
CA TYR A 89 -6.26 0.66 6.61
C TYR A 89 -4.75 0.81 6.72
N GLN A 90 -4.19 1.59 5.82
CA GLN A 90 -2.80 2.00 5.84
C GLN A 90 -2.69 3.49 5.56
N TYR A 91 -1.91 4.16 6.36
CA TYR A 91 -1.46 5.52 6.13
C TYR A 91 0.04 5.51 5.83
N SER A 92 0.49 6.36 4.95
CA SER A 92 1.92 6.57 4.72
C SER A 92 2.19 8.06 4.57
N LEU A 93 3.09 8.56 5.36
CA LEU A 93 3.62 9.92 5.27
C LEU A 93 5.07 9.84 4.81
N SER A 94 5.43 10.65 3.82
CA SER A 94 6.81 10.79 3.36
C SER A 94 7.18 12.25 3.30
N LYS A 95 8.34 12.58 3.86
CA LYS A 95 8.91 13.92 3.88
C LYS A 95 10.33 13.86 3.36
N THR A 96 10.61 14.65 2.31
CA THR A 96 11.95 14.75 1.74
C THR A 96 12.46 16.19 1.93
N ASN A 97 13.64 16.30 2.56
CA ASN A 97 14.36 17.55 2.69
C ASN A 97 15.51 17.54 1.69
N TYR A 98 15.51 18.51 0.79
CA TYR A 98 16.58 18.70 -0.19
C TYR A 98 17.56 19.75 0.29
N LYS A 99 18.84 19.49 0.07
CA LYS A 99 19.92 20.48 0.21
C LYS A 99 20.48 20.76 -1.18
N ASN A 100 20.63 22.04 -1.51
CA ASN A 100 21.08 22.57 -2.80
C ASN A 100 20.11 22.32 -3.97
N PHE A 101 18.86 21.93 -3.69
CA PHE A 101 17.83 21.74 -4.70
C PHE A 101 16.44 22.01 -4.11
N THR A 102 15.53 22.60 -4.86
CA THR A 102 14.17 22.88 -4.41
C THR A 102 13.20 22.06 -5.21
N VAL A 103 12.25 21.40 -4.53
CA VAL A 103 11.17 20.61 -5.14
C VAL A 103 9.85 21.05 -4.52
N ASP A 104 8.86 21.35 -5.34
CA ASP A 104 7.57 21.89 -4.90
C ASP A 104 6.75 20.92 -4.02
N GLN A 105 6.92 19.62 -4.19
CA GLN A 105 6.19 18.60 -3.44
C GLN A 105 7.11 17.62 -2.71
N ALA A 106 7.89 18.17 -1.78
CA ALA A 106 8.81 17.37 -0.94
C ALA A 106 8.08 16.53 0.13
N ASN A 107 6.82 16.82 0.41
CA ASN A 107 6.04 16.13 1.44
C ASN A 107 4.74 15.61 0.84
N TYR A 108 4.46 14.34 1.04
CA TYR A 108 3.22 13.73 0.59
C TYR A 108 2.74 12.66 1.55
N PHE A 109 1.46 12.36 1.45
CA PHE A 109 0.86 11.26 2.20
C PHE A 109 -0.10 10.48 1.32
N THR A 110 -0.28 9.22 1.67
CA THR A 110 -1.24 8.32 1.05
C THR A 110 -2.14 7.69 2.10
N HIS A 111 -3.40 7.50 1.76
CA HIS A 111 -4.35 6.69 2.52
C HIS A 111 -4.80 5.53 1.65
N LYS A 112 -4.78 4.34 2.23
CA LYS A 112 -5.35 3.14 1.61
C LYS A 112 -6.33 2.54 2.60
N ALA A 113 -7.59 2.43 2.21
CA ALA A 113 -8.62 1.76 2.97
C ALA A 113 -9.20 0.63 2.13
N GLY A 114 -9.32 -0.54 2.69
CA GLY A 114 -9.84 -1.72 2.00
C GLY A 114 -10.87 -2.45 2.82
N LEU A 115 -11.79 -3.13 2.15
CA LEU A 115 -12.75 -4.03 2.73
C LEU A 115 -12.87 -5.26 1.84
N MET A 116 -12.42 -6.41 2.35
CA MET A 116 -12.60 -7.69 1.69
C MET A 116 -13.67 -8.49 2.40
N ILE A 117 -14.61 -9.04 1.64
CA ILE A 117 -15.67 -9.90 2.13
C ILE A 117 -15.62 -11.21 1.35
N THR A 118 -15.61 -12.33 2.05
CA THR A 118 -15.76 -13.66 1.44
C THR A 118 -16.87 -14.39 2.16
N SER A 119 -17.86 -14.88 1.41
CA SER A 119 -18.98 -15.65 1.93
C SER A 119 -19.06 -16.99 1.22
N TYR A 120 -19.28 -18.05 2.00
CA TYR A 120 -19.55 -19.43 1.56
C TYR A 120 -21.01 -19.82 1.85
N MET A 121 -21.89 -18.84 1.82
CA MET A 121 -23.32 -19.03 2.04
C MET A 121 -24.15 -18.36 0.93
N PRO A 122 -25.31 -18.93 0.57
CA PRO A 122 -25.85 -20.22 0.99
C PRO A 122 -25.04 -21.41 0.46
N LYS A 123 -25.40 -22.61 0.84
CA LYS A 123 -24.70 -23.87 0.51
C LYS A 123 -24.19 -23.88 -0.94
N ASN A 124 -22.92 -24.20 -1.13
CA ASN A 124 -22.19 -24.26 -2.39
C ASN A 124 -21.97 -22.92 -3.11
N VAL A 125 -22.52 -21.82 -2.65
CA VAL A 125 -22.26 -20.48 -3.23
C VAL A 125 -21.02 -19.88 -2.58
N VAL A 126 -20.13 -19.33 -3.42
CA VAL A 126 -18.94 -18.56 -2.97
C VAL A 126 -19.07 -17.16 -3.52
N PHE A 127 -19.25 -16.20 -2.64
CA PHE A 127 -19.27 -14.78 -2.96
C PHE A 127 -17.98 -14.13 -2.45
N GLY A 128 -17.36 -13.28 -3.27
CA GLY A 128 -16.23 -12.46 -2.89
C GLY A 128 -16.44 -11.02 -3.33
N SER A 129 -16.13 -10.08 -2.48
CA SER A 129 -16.10 -8.65 -2.78
C SER A 129 -14.84 -8.04 -2.21
N ASP A 130 -14.17 -7.20 -2.97
CA ASP A 130 -12.98 -6.47 -2.60
C ASP A 130 -13.13 -5.01 -3.03
N ILE A 131 -13.20 -4.12 -2.06
CA ILE A 131 -13.33 -2.68 -2.24
C ILE A 131 -12.04 -2.06 -1.74
N MET A 132 -11.40 -1.24 -2.56
CA MET A 132 -10.20 -0.50 -2.22
C MET A 132 -10.37 0.96 -2.58
N TYR A 133 -10.15 1.83 -1.60
CA TYR A 133 -10.01 3.25 -1.77
C TYR A 133 -8.56 3.66 -1.55
N GLU A 134 -8.03 4.46 -2.45
CA GLU A 134 -6.70 5.05 -2.31
C GLU A 134 -6.74 6.54 -2.58
N TYR A 135 -6.07 7.32 -1.72
CA TYR A 135 -5.81 8.74 -1.90
C TYR A 135 -4.30 8.97 -1.88
N ASN A 136 -3.80 9.77 -2.83
CA ASN A 136 -2.40 10.14 -2.95
C ASN A 136 -2.26 11.65 -3.10
N SER A 137 -1.70 12.31 -2.09
CA SER A 137 -1.49 13.77 -2.12
C SER A 137 -0.41 14.23 -3.10
N ASN A 138 0.47 13.30 -3.55
CA ASN A 138 1.60 13.60 -4.43
C ASN A 138 1.20 13.83 -5.91
N LEU A 139 -0.02 13.50 -6.28
CA LEU A 139 -0.50 13.77 -7.64
C LEU A 139 -0.73 15.25 -7.85
N SER A 140 -0.37 15.75 -9.03
CA SER A 140 -0.66 17.13 -9.46
C SER A 140 -2.15 17.45 -9.34
N SER A 141 -2.48 18.72 -9.15
CA SER A 141 -3.88 19.21 -9.08
C SER A 141 -4.69 18.92 -10.35
N GLU A 142 -4.03 18.66 -11.47
CA GLU A 142 -4.65 18.29 -12.74
C GLU A 142 -5.16 16.85 -12.76
N PHE A 143 -4.69 16.00 -11.84
CA PHE A 143 -5.08 14.60 -11.75
C PHE A 143 -5.96 14.36 -10.53
N ARG A 144 -6.89 13.43 -10.70
CA ARG A 144 -7.68 12.95 -9.57
C ARG A 144 -6.78 12.27 -8.55
N LYS A 145 -6.81 12.75 -7.31
CA LYS A 145 -5.93 12.27 -6.23
C LYS A 145 -6.44 11.02 -5.53
N ASP A 146 -7.68 10.64 -5.79
CA ASP A 146 -8.33 9.48 -5.18
C ASP A 146 -8.93 8.58 -6.24
N PHE A 147 -9.03 7.30 -5.93
CA PHE A 147 -9.77 6.33 -6.71
C PHE A 147 -10.39 5.26 -5.82
N LEU A 148 -11.45 4.68 -6.33
CA LEU A 148 -12.14 3.55 -5.72
C LEU A 148 -12.14 2.41 -6.74
N LEU A 149 -11.65 1.25 -6.32
CA LEU A 149 -11.75 0.00 -7.07
C LEU A 149 -12.70 -0.93 -6.35
N TRP A 150 -13.57 -1.55 -7.11
CA TRP A 150 -14.46 -2.58 -6.60
C TRP A 150 -14.40 -3.79 -7.50
N ASN A 151 -13.99 -4.90 -6.93
CA ASN A 151 -13.99 -6.19 -7.57
C ASN A 151 -15.00 -7.08 -6.88
N ALA A 152 -15.78 -7.83 -7.66
CA ALA A 152 -16.72 -8.79 -7.13
C ALA A 152 -16.59 -10.13 -7.84
N SER A 153 -16.94 -11.19 -7.16
CA SER A 153 -16.95 -12.53 -7.73
C SER A 153 -18.07 -13.37 -7.17
N LEU A 154 -18.67 -14.17 -8.02
CA LEU A 154 -19.69 -15.15 -7.65
C LEU A 154 -19.27 -16.50 -8.21
N GLY A 155 -19.25 -17.50 -7.38
CA GLY A 155 -18.92 -18.88 -7.73
C GLY A 155 -19.90 -19.88 -7.18
N TYR A 156 -19.87 -21.06 -7.74
CA TYR A 156 -20.66 -22.20 -7.27
C TYR A 156 -19.79 -23.45 -7.23
N ASN A 157 -19.80 -24.14 -6.09
CA ASN A 157 -19.11 -25.40 -5.87
C ASN A 157 -19.98 -26.56 -6.33
N PHE A 158 -19.43 -27.40 -7.21
CA PHE A 158 -20.03 -28.62 -7.71
C PHE A 158 -19.29 -29.85 -7.17
N LEU A 159 -19.86 -31.01 -7.33
CA LEU A 159 -19.23 -32.31 -7.06
C LEU A 159 -18.60 -32.42 -5.66
N ASN A 160 -19.34 -32.00 -4.62
CA ASN A 160 -18.83 -31.98 -3.23
C ASN A 160 -17.51 -31.18 -3.11
N GLU A 161 -17.51 -29.95 -3.63
CA GLU A 161 -16.39 -29.01 -3.56
C GLU A 161 -15.15 -29.37 -4.42
N ARG A 162 -15.27 -30.36 -5.31
CA ARG A 162 -14.19 -30.76 -6.21
C ARG A 162 -14.06 -29.88 -7.46
N LEU A 163 -15.12 -29.12 -7.80
CA LEU A 163 -15.16 -28.23 -8.96
C LEU A 163 -15.79 -26.91 -8.56
N LEU A 164 -15.09 -25.79 -8.80
CA LEU A 164 -15.57 -24.43 -8.61
C LEU A 164 -15.69 -23.73 -9.97
N ALA A 165 -16.91 -23.33 -10.34
CA ALA A 165 -17.15 -22.38 -11.42
C ALA A 165 -17.27 -20.97 -10.83
N LYS A 166 -16.50 -19.98 -11.35
CA LYS A 166 -16.44 -18.63 -10.79
C LYS A 166 -16.44 -17.57 -11.89
N VAL A 167 -17.29 -16.57 -11.72
CA VAL A 167 -17.30 -15.34 -12.54
C VAL A 167 -16.72 -14.20 -11.70
N LYS A 168 -15.89 -13.35 -12.32
CA LYS A 168 -15.31 -12.18 -11.68
C LYS A 168 -15.66 -10.92 -12.48
N MET A 169 -15.86 -9.83 -11.76
CA MET A 169 -16.03 -8.46 -12.27
C MET A 169 -14.89 -7.60 -11.67
N TYR A 170 -14.31 -6.76 -12.51
CA TYR A 170 -13.23 -5.82 -12.15
C TYR A 170 -13.65 -4.39 -12.47
#